data_2f55616c9c06d77a35a5060b1867164b
#
_entry.id   2f55616c9c06d77a35a5060b1867164b
#
_cell.length_a   1.000
_cell.length_b   1.000
_cell.length_c   1.000
_cell.angle_alpha   90.00
_cell.angle_beta   90.00
_cell.angle_gamma   90.00
#
_symmetry.space_group_name_H-M   'P 1'
#
loop_
_entity.id
_entity.type
_entity.pdbx_description
1 polymer ?
#
loop_
_entity_poly.entity_id
_entity_poly.type
_entity_poly.pdbx_seq_one_letter_code
_entity_poly.pdbx_strand_id
1 'polypeptide(L)'
;MENVKVIIWGLGAMGGGMADMLLKKKGVDIVGVIGRGSKIGTSMFDYIKTERGDRPDVLIQSEEDLLKEKAADVVLLCTDSFTKDAFPKIKKVVECKMNVVSSAEEMAYPKAQSPELAAEIDKLAKENGVSVLGTGINPGLIMDLLVVVMTGCCEEVESILARRVNSLSPFGPAVMHEQGIGITVDEFNKGVEDGTLAGHVGFHESIGMVADAIGWKLSAPVTQSMEPIVTDVDRKSPYGFAKAGDVAGCAMKGFGYVDGELKIEMDHPQQIEPEQVGVQTGDYVIIKGTPNVNMVNSPEVPG
;
A
#
# COMPACT_ATOMS: atom_id res chain seq x y z
N MET A 1 -26.70 6.29 16.37
CA MET A 1 -26.33 5.90 15.00
C MET A 1 -26.04 4.41 15.04
N GLU A 2 -26.49 3.66 14.04
CA GLU A 2 -26.08 2.26 13.89
C GLU A 2 -24.60 2.21 13.55
N ASN A 3 -23.93 1.12 13.95
CA ASN A 3 -22.53 0.91 13.60
C ASN A 3 -22.38 0.60 12.10
N VAL A 4 -21.26 1.01 11.51
CA VAL A 4 -20.89 0.65 10.14
C VAL A 4 -20.56 -0.84 10.07
N LYS A 5 -21.26 -1.58 9.23
CA LYS A 5 -21.06 -3.01 9.00
C LYS A 5 -19.97 -3.24 7.97
N VAL A 6 -18.95 -3.99 8.36
CA VAL A 6 -17.76 -4.26 7.54
C VAL A 6 -17.62 -5.74 7.26
N ILE A 7 -17.40 -6.09 5.99
CA ILE A 7 -16.88 -7.40 5.58
C ILE A 7 -15.39 -7.23 5.24
N ILE A 8 -14.53 -8.11 5.72
CA ILE A 8 -13.13 -8.16 5.34
C ILE A 8 -12.94 -9.29 4.32
N TRP A 9 -12.44 -8.96 3.14
CA TRP A 9 -12.13 -9.94 2.10
C TRP A 9 -10.61 -10.18 2.04
N GLY A 10 -10.19 -11.33 2.54
CA GLY A 10 -8.80 -11.71 2.67
C GLY A 10 -8.24 -11.46 4.08
N LEU A 11 -8.11 -12.54 4.86
CA LEU A 11 -7.54 -12.50 6.21
C LEU A 11 -6.08 -13.01 6.20
N GLY A 12 -5.25 -12.27 5.46
CA GLY A 12 -3.79 -12.36 5.48
C GLY A 12 -3.18 -11.35 6.46
N ALA A 13 -1.90 -10.99 6.26
CA ALA A 13 -1.22 -10.01 7.11
C ALA A 13 -1.97 -8.67 7.16
N MET A 14 -2.33 -8.12 5.99
CA MET A 14 -3.01 -6.82 5.90
C MET A 14 -4.44 -6.88 6.45
N GLY A 15 -5.26 -7.82 5.98
CA GLY A 15 -6.63 -7.94 6.45
C GLY A 15 -6.75 -8.30 7.93
N GLY A 16 -5.82 -9.11 8.46
CA GLY A 16 -5.74 -9.40 9.89
C GLY A 16 -5.37 -8.16 10.72
N GLY A 17 -4.38 -7.38 10.26
CA GLY A 17 -4.02 -6.10 10.89
C GLY A 17 -5.19 -5.10 10.88
N MET A 18 -5.93 -5.01 9.78
CA MET A 18 -7.13 -4.16 9.70
C MET A 18 -8.23 -4.65 10.64
N ALA A 19 -8.46 -5.96 10.76
CA ALA A 19 -9.39 -6.52 11.72
C ALA A 19 -9.02 -6.13 13.15
N ASP A 20 -7.76 -6.28 13.53
CA ASP A 20 -7.23 -5.88 14.84
C ASP A 20 -7.46 -4.39 15.15
N MET A 21 -7.29 -3.53 14.14
CA MET A 21 -7.55 -2.10 14.29
C MET A 21 -9.04 -1.78 14.41
N LEU A 22 -9.89 -2.40 13.58
CA LEU A 22 -11.34 -2.17 13.60
C LEU A 22 -11.98 -2.62 14.90
N LEU A 23 -11.54 -3.74 15.48
CA LEU A 23 -12.04 -4.24 16.76
C LEU A 23 -11.78 -3.28 17.93
N LYS A 24 -10.87 -2.31 17.78
CA LYS A 24 -10.57 -1.26 18.76
C LYS A 24 -11.35 0.04 18.51
N LYS A 25 -12.01 0.16 17.35
CA LYS A 25 -12.79 1.36 16.99
C LYS A 25 -14.22 1.25 17.48
N LYS A 26 -14.80 2.40 17.85
CA LYS A 26 -16.23 2.53 18.14
C LYS A 26 -16.99 2.82 16.85
N GLY A 27 -18.21 2.34 16.77
CA GLY A 27 -19.11 2.62 15.64
C GLY A 27 -18.83 1.75 14.39
N VAL A 28 -18.11 0.64 14.56
CA VAL A 28 -17.82 -0.32 13.48
C VAL A 28 -18.04 -1.74 13.98
N ASP A 29 -18.70 -2.57 13.18
CA ASP A 29 -18.89 -4.00 13.42
C ASP A 29 -18.35 -4.80 12.25
N ILE A 30 -17.46 -5.76 12.51
CA ILE A 30 -17.05 -6.76 11.53
C ILE A 30 -18.15 -7.82 11.49
N VAL A 31 -18.92 -7.84 10.41
CA VAL A 31 -20.08 -8.75 10.26
C VAL A 31 -19.78 -9.99 9.43
N GLY A 32 -18.61 -10.05 8.77
CA GLY A 32 -18.21 -11.18 7.97
C GLY A 32 -16.76 -11.12 7.54
N VAL A 33 -16.18 -12.27 7.23
CA VAL A 33 -14.86 -12.41 6.66
C VAL A 33 -14.93 -13.38 5.49
N ILE A 34 -14.45 -12.94 4.32
CA ILE A 34 -14.33 -13.80 3.14
C ILE A 34 -12.92 -14.39 3.11
N GLY A 35 -12.86 -15.70 3.08
CA GLY A 35 -11.62 -16.45 2.96
C GLY A 35 -11.73 -17.60 1.97
N ARG A 36 -10.71 -18.46 1.93
CA ARG A 36 -10.64 -19.59 1.01
C ARG A 36 -10.01 -20.84 1.65
N GLY A 37 -10.29 -22.00 1.04
CA GLY A 37 -9.67 -23.27 1.42
C GLY A 37 -10.02 -23.69 2.84
N SER A 38 -9.03 -24.18 3.59
CA SER A 38 -9.21 -24.71 4.95
C SER A 38 -9.59 -23.64 5.99
N LYS A 39 -9.53 -22.36 5.67
CA LYS A 39 -9.97 -21.31 6.59
C LYS A 39 -11.49 -21.19 6.68
N ILE A 40 -12.23 -21.63 5.64
CA ILE A 40 -13.70 -21.55 5.65
C ILE A 40 -14.25 -22.38 6.81
N GLY A 41 -15.15 -21.78 7.58
CA GLY A 41 -15.79 -22.38 8.76
C GLY A 41 -14.99 -22.20 10.06
N THR A 42 -13.77 -21.67 10.02
CA THR A 42 -13.00 -21.34 11.22
C THR A 42 -13.29 -19.92 11.71
N SER A 43 -12.93 -19.62 12.94
CA SER A 43 -13.10 -18.28 13.52
C SER A 43 -12.09 -17.29 12.95
N MET A 44 -12.52 -16.05 12.70
CA MET A 44 -11.63 -14.92 12.39
C MET A 44 -10.55 -14.75 13.47
N PHE A 45 -10.91 -14.98 14.73
CA PHE A 45 -10.01 -14.79 15.88
C PHE A 45 -8.86 -15.79 15.94
N ASP A 46 -8.90 -16.88 15.16
CA ASP A 46 -7.78 -17.81 15.03
C ASP A 46 -6.62 -17.25 14.19
N TYR A 47 -6.83 -16.12 13.48
CA TYR A 47 -5.87 -15.54 12.51
C TYR A 47 -5.48 -14.09 12.81
N ILE A 48 -5.96 -13.52 13.90
CA ILE A 48 -5.66 -12.14 14.33
C ILE A 48 -5.04 -12.14 15.72
N LYS A 49 -4.48 -10.99 16.13
CA LYS A 49 -3.83 -10.85 17.45
C LYS A 49 -4.82 -10.56 18.58
N THR A 50 -5.95 -9.91 18.24
CA THR A 50 -6.96 -9.54 19.23
C THR A 50 -7.75 -10.76 19.66
N GLU A 51 -7.74 -11.06 20.95
CA GLU A 51 -8.56 -12.13 21.53
C GLU A 51 -10.06 -11.83 21.37
N ARG A 52 -10.83 -12.87 21.15
CA ARG A 52 -12.28 -12.75 21.00
C ARG A 52 -12.97 -12.15 22.23
N GLY A 53 -12.63 -12.65 23.43
CA GLY A 53 -13.33 -12.29 24.67
C GLY A 53 -14.83 -12.60 24.57
N ASP A 54 -15.65 -11.66 25.03
CA ASP A 54 -17.13 -11.78 24.99
C ASP A 54 -17.75 -11.35 23.65
N ARG A 55 -16.94 -11.07 22.61
CA ARG A 55 -17.45 -10.67 21.29
C ARG A 55 -18.15 -11.83 20.60
N PRO A 56 -19.21 -11.56 19.79
CA PRO A 56 -19.75 -12.54 18.87
C PRO A 56 -18.64 -13.12 17.99
N ASP A 57 -18.73 -14.40 17.68
CA ASP A 57 -17.80 -15.02 16.75
C ASP A 57 -18.11 -14.60 15.31
N VAL A 58 -17.06 -14.42 14.52
CA VAL A 58 -17.14 -14.12 13.09
C VAL A 58 -16.47 -15.26 12.33
N LEU A 59 -17.28 -16.12 11.73
CA LEU A 59 -16.77 -17.23 10.95
C LEU A 59 -16.29 -16.76 9.57
N ILE A 60 -15.21 -17.36 9.11
CA ILE A 60 -14.70 -17.16 7.74
C ILE A 60 -15.60 -17.94 6.79
N GLN A 61 -16.11 -17.29 5.77
CA GLN A 61 -17.08 -17.83 4.82
C GLN A 61 -16.57 -17.68 3.37
N SER A 62 -17.24 -18.32 2.43
CA SER A 62 -16.99 -18.14 1.01
C SER A 62 -17.55 -16.80 0.50
N GLU A 63 -17.11 -16.37 -0.69
CA GLU A 63 -17.68 -15.18 -1.31
C GLU A 63 -19.15 -15.36 -1.68
N GLU A 64 -19.54 -16.56 -2.08
CA GLU A 64 -20.92 -16.90 -2.45
C GLU A 64 -21.86 -16.83 -1.26
N ASP A 65 -21.39 -17.11 -0.06
CA ASP A 65 -22.20 -17.06 1.16
C ASP A 65 -22.40 -15.63 1.65
N LEU A 66 -21.37 -14.78 1.58
CA LEU A 66 -21.38 -13.43 2.15
C LEU A 66 -21.77 -12.33 1.17
N LEU A 67 -21.45 -12.45 -0.13
CA LEU A 67 -21.78 -11.41 -1.10
C LEU A 67 -23.28 -11.47 -1.46
N LYS A 68 -24.09 -10.81 -0.66
CA LYS A 68 -25.52 -10.58 -0.88
C LYS A 68 -25.79 -9.09 -0.96
N GLU A 69 -26.89 -8.71 -1.60
CA GLU A 69 -27.26 -7.31 -1.72
C GLU A 69 -27.31 -6.62 -0.34
N LYS A 70 -26.51 -5.59 -0.14
CA LYS A 70 -26.41 -4.80 1.10
C LYS A 70 -26.15 -5.62 2.37
N ALA A 71 -25.39 -6.70 2.26
CA ALA A 71 -25.02 -7.51 3.42
C ALA A 71 -24.15 -6.73 4.43
N ALA A 72 -23.43 -5.71 3.95
CA ALA A 72 -22.65 -4.78 4.77
C ALA A 72 -22.67 -3.39 4.13
N ASP A 73 -22.16 -2.39 4.86
CA ASP A 73 -22.01 -1.03 4.33
C ASP A 73 -20.76 -0.90 3.46
N VAL A 74 -19.71 -1.66 3.81
CA VAL A 74 -18.42 -1.62 3.12
C VAL A 74 -17.68 -2.97 3.17
N VAL A 75 -16.98 -3.29 2.09
CA VAL A 75 -16.04 -4.40 2.03
C VAL A 75 -14.62 -3.85 2.01
N LEU A 76 -13.77 -4.32 2.93
CA LEU A 76 -12.32 -4.10 2.88
C LEU A 76 -11.70 -5.23 2.06
N LEU A 77 -11.23 -4.91 0.87
CA LEU A 77 -10.61 -5.85 -0.07
C LEU A 77 -9.09 -5.84 0.12
N CYS A 78 -8.56 -6.93 0.69
CA CYS A 78 -7.16 -7.05 1.12
C CYS A 78 -6.45 -8.26 0.48
N THR A 79 -6.72 -8.55 -0.79
CA THR A 79 -6.27 -9.80 -1.43
C THR A 79 -5.28 -9.61 -2.56
N ASP A 80 -5.15 -8.43 -3.14
CA ASP A 80 -4.44 -8.19 -4.38
C ASP A 80 -3.57 -6.94 -4.28
N SER A 81 -2.62 -6.79 -5.21
CA SER A 81 -1.78 -5.61 -5.37
C SER A 81 -2.11 -4.85 -6.67
N PHE A 82 -2.62 -5.55 -7.68
CA PHE A 82 -2.85 -5.02 -9.02
C PHE A 82 -4.33 -4.78 -9.31
N THR A 83 -4.63 -3.68 -10.02
CA THR A 83 -6.01 -3.30 -10.40
C THR A 83 -6.72 -4.41 -11.18
N LYS A 84 -6.03 -5.06 -12.11
CA LYS A 84 -6.58 -6.15 -12.93
C LYS A 84 -7.08 -7.34 -12.10
N ASP A 85 -6.40 -7.64 -10.99
CA ASP A 85 -6.71 -8.77 -10.11
C ASP A 85 -7.78 -8.40 -9.07
N ALA A 86 -7.80 -7.13 -8.64
CA ALA A 86 -8.81 -6.58 -7.75
C ALA A 86 -10.17 -6.35 -8.45
N PHE A 87 -10.15 -5.95 -9.73
CA PHE A 87 -11.34 -5.55 -10.49
C PHE A 87 -12.49 -6.56 -10.47
N PRO A 88 -12.29 -7.88 -10.73
CA PRO A 88 -13.38 -8.86 -10.70
C PRO A 88 -14.08 -8.95 -9.33
N LYS A 89 -13.32 -8.75 -8.25
CA LYS A 89 -13.85 -8.77 -6.87
C LYS A 89 -14.58 -7.47 -6.56
N ILE A 90 -14.01 -6.32 -6.95
CA ILE A 90 -14.64 -5.01 -6.83
C ILE A 90 -16.00 -5.03 -7.53
N LYS A 91 -16.06 -5.54 -8.76
CA LYS A 91 -17.31 -5.66 -9.52
C LYS A 91 -18.37 -6.43 -8.77
N LYS A 92 -18.04 -7.62 -8.22
CA LYS A 92 -18.98 -8.44 -7.44
C LYS A 92 -19.54 -7.67 -6.22
N VAL A 93 -18.68 -6.95 -5.50
CA VAL A 93 -19.10 -6.17 -4.31
C VAL A 93 -20.00 -5.01 -4.70
N VAL A 94 -19.63 -4.27 -5.74
CA VAL A 94 -20.39 -3.12 -6.25
C VAL A 94 -21.77 -3.55 -6.76
N GLU A 95 -21.87 -4.67 -7.49
CA GLU A 95 -23.14 -5.25 -7.94
C GLU A 95 -24.05 -5.69 -6.77
N CYS A 96 -23.45 -6.02 -5.61
CA CYS A 96 -24.17 -6.23 -4.35
C CYS A 96 -24.53 -4.93 -3.61
N LYS A 97 -24.32 -3.75 -4.21
CA LYS A 97 -24.61 -2.42 -3.66
C LYS A 97 -23.90 -2.15 -2.32
N MET A 98 -22.66 -2.60 -2.21
CA MET A 98 -21.77 -2.32 -1.07
C MET A 98 -20.59 -1.46 -1.52
N ASN A 99 -20.13 -0.57 -0.64
CA ASN A 99 -18.92 0.21 -0.87
C ASN A 99 -17.68 -0.69 -0.79
N VAL A 100 -16.60 -0.27 -1.43
CA VAL A 100 -15.31 -0.97 -1.41
C VAL A 100 -14.21 -0.03 -0.92
N VAL A 101 -13.38 -0.52 -0.01
CA VAL A 101 -12.06 0.05 0.29
C VAL A 101 -11.04 -1.02 -0.02
N SER A 102 -10.14 -0.75 -0.96
CA SER A 102 -9.10 -1.69 -1.41
C SER A 102 -7.73 -1.28 -0.90
N SER A 103 -6.96 -2.24 -0.41
CA SER A 103 -5.55 -2.07 -0.06
C SER A 103 -4.60 -2.44 -1.21
N ALA A 104 -5.13 -2.80 -2.38
CA ALA A 104 -4.29 -3.07 -3.54
C ALA A 104 -3.54 -1.78 -3.94
N GLU A 105 -2.24 -1.88 -4.09
CA GLU A 105 -1.35 -0.74 -4.29
C GLU A 105 -1.75 0.08 -5.53
N GLU A 106 -1.97 -0.56 -6.67
CA GLU A 106 -2.41 0.13 -7.88
C GLU A 106 -3.78 0.82 -7.74
N MET A 107 -4.64 0.33 -6.82
CA MET A 107 -5.93 0.95 -6.58
C MET A 107 -5.85 2.31 -5.89
N ALA A 108 -4.69 2.71 -5.34
CA ALA A 108 -4.49 4.07 -4.83
C ALA A 108 -4.70 5.12 -5.94
N TYR A 109 -4.27 4.82 -7.17
CA TYR A 109 -4.52 5.65 -8.35
C TYR A 109 -4.55 4.81 -9.63
N PRO A 110 -5.59 3.99 -9.84
CA PRO A 110 -5.63 3.00 -10.92
C PRO A 110 -5.56 3.62 -12.33
N LYS A 111 -5.89 4.91 -12.46
CA LYS A 111 -5.80 5.67 -13.71
C LYS A 111 -4.36 5.74 -14.25
N ALA A 112 -3.34 5.63 -13.40
CA ALA A 112 -1.93 5.72 -13.80
C ALA A 112 -1.53 4.62 -14.78
N GLN A 113 -1.93 3.37 -14.50
CA GLN A 113 -1.54 2.20 -15.30
C GLN A 113 -2.72 1.48 -15.96
N SER A 114 -3.93 1.64 -15.43
CA SER A 114 -5.14 0.95 -15.89
C SER A 114 -6.31 1.91 -16.09
N PRO A 115 -6.18 2.95 -16.96
CA PRO A 115 -7.21 4.00 -17.11
C PRO A 115 -8.57 3.48 -17.55
N GLU A 116 -8.60 2.41 -18.37
CA GLU A 116 -9.85 1.79 -18.83
C GLU A 116 -10.57 1.08 -17.68
N LEU A 117 -9.85 0.31 -16.85
CA LEU A 117 -10.42 -0.33 -15.68
C LEU A 117 -10.84 0.71 -14.63
N ALA A 118 -10.08 1.78 -14.44
CA ALA A 118 -10.46 2.87 -13.56
C ALA A 118 -11.80 3.51 -13.99
N ALA A 119 -11.97 3.75 -15.30
CA ALA A 119 -13.21 4.29 -15.85
C ALA A 119 -14.38 3.31 -15.71
N GLU A 120 -14.14 2.00 -15.88
CA GLU A 120 -15.16 0.97 -15.68
C GLU A 120 -15.60 0.86 -14.21
N ILE A 121 -14.64 0.90 -13.26
CA ILE A 121 -14.92 0.92 -11.83
C ILE A 121 -15.77 2.14 -11.47
N ASP A 122 -15.40 3.33 -11.92
CA ASP A 122 -16.14 4.57 -11.67
C ASP A 122 -17.58 4.48 -12.21
N LYS A 123 -17.75 3.96 -13.43
CA LYS A 123 -19.06 3.74 -14.04
C LYS A 123 -19.91 2.78 -13.21
N LEU A 124 -19.36 1.61 -12.87
CA LEU A 124 -20.07 0.59 -12.08
C LEU A 124 -20.46 1.13 -10.69
N ALA A 125 -19.57 1.86 -10.03
CA ALA A 125 -19.85 2.46 -8.74
C ALA A 125 -21.02 3.46 -8.81
N LYS A 126 -21.03 4.33 -9.83
CA LYS A 126 -22.12 5.30 -10.06
C LYS A 126 -23.45 4.61 -10.39
N GLU A 127 -23.44 3.60 -11.25
CA GLU A 127 -24.63 2.84 -11.62
C GLU A 127 -25.28 2.12 -10.43
N ASN A 128 -24.47 1.69 -9.45
CA ASN A 128 -24.94 0.99 -8.25
C ASN A 128 -25.11 1.90 -7.02
N GLY A 129 -24.79 3.20 -7.13
CA GLY A 129 -24.93 4.18 -6.05
C GLY A 129 -24.00 3.92 -4.87
N VAL A 130 -22.78 3.43 -5.13
CA VAL A 130 -21.75 3.11 -4.13
C VAL A 130 -20.43 3.79 -4.46
N SER A 131 -19.47 3.70 -3.55
CA SER A 131 -18.12 4.25 -3.70
C SER A 131 -17.07 3.14 -3.69
N VAL A 132 -16.02 3.35 -4.48
CA VAL A 132 -14.82 2.51 -4.50
C VAL A 132 -13.62 3.40 -4.19
N LEU A 133 -12.86 3.06 -3.16
CA LEU A 133 -11.67 3.77 -2.73
C LEU A 133 -10.50 2.80 -2.66
N GLY A 134 -9.41 3.11 -3.37
CA GLY A 134 -8.11 2.51 -3.09
C GLY A 134 -7.33 3.41 -2.13
N THR A 135 -6.69 2.81 -1.13
CA THR A 135 -5.90 3.55 -0.13
C THR A 135 -4.94 2.62 0.61
N GLY A 136 -3.96 3.22 1.24
CA GLY A 136 -2.95 2.54 2.03
C GLY A 136 -2.04 3.56 2.72
N ILE A 137 -0.95 3.07 3.30
CA ILE A 137 0.10 3.97 3.82
C ILE A 137 1.00 4.43 2.69
N ASN A 138 1.42 3.50 1.81
CA ASN A 138 2.26 3.79 0.65
C ASN A 138 2.13 2.67 -0.39
N PRO A 139 1.47 2.93 -1.53
CA PRO A 139 0.78 4.16 -1.92
C PRO A 139 -0.56 4.38 -1.18
N GLY A 140 -1.07 5.61 -1.23
CA GLY A 140 -2.39 6.01 -0.74
C GLY A 140 -2.39 7.13 0.30
N LEU A 141 -1.25 7.39 0.99
CA LEU A 141 -1.15 8.47 1.97
C LEU A 141 0.20 9.20 1.93
N ILE A 142 1.30 8.52 2.29
CA ILE A 142 2.54 9.21 2.69
C ILE A 142 3.27 9.85 1.51
N MET A 143 3.41 9.13 0.39
CA MET A 143 4.18 9.60 -0.76
C MET A 143 3.28 10.20 -1.87
N ASP A 144 1.99 10.34 -1.62
CA ASP A 144 1.01 10.82 -2.59
C ASP A 144 -0.02 11.79 -1.97
N LEU A 145 -1.07 11.31 -1.29
CA LEU A 145 -2.13 12.18 -0.76
C LEU A 145 -1.58 13.26 0.18
N LEU A 146 -0.64 12.91 1.06
CA LEU A 146 0.01 13.88 1.95
C LEU A 146 0.80 14.93 1.15
N VAL A 147 1.48 14.51 0.10
CA VAL A 147 2.18 15.42 -0.82
C VAL A 147 1.19 16.39 -1.47
N VAL A 148 0.08 15.87 -2.00
CA VAL A 148 -0.99 16.69 -2.58
C VAL A 148 -1.52 17.71 -1.57
N VAL A 149 -1.80 17.29 -0.32
CA VAL A 149 -2.26 18.19 0.73
C VAL A 149 -1.22 19.28 1.03
N MET A 150 0.05 18.93 1.07
CA MET A 150 1.13 19.89 1.36
C MET A 150 1.38 20.88 0.21
N THR A 151 1.10 20.51 -1.05
CA THR A 151 1.15 21.47 -2.16
C THR A 151 0.14 22.60 -2.01
N GLY A 152 -0.96 22.38 -1.30
CA GLY A 152 -1.95 23.42 -0.97
C GLY A 152 -1.41 24.55 -0.11
N CYS A 153 -0.22 24.40 0.48
CA CYS A 153 0.48 25.47 1.20
C CYS A 153 1.26 26.41 0.26
N CYS A 154 1.41 26.06 -1.02
CA CYS A 154 2.23 26.77 -2.00
C CYS A 154 1.35 27.54 -3.00
N GLU A 155 1.73 28.77 -3.31
CA GLU A 155 1.20 29.54 -4.43
C GLU A 155 1.73 28.97 -5.76
N GLU A 156 3.02 28.58 -5.77
CA GLU A 156 3.69 27.94 -6.90
C GLU A 156 4.47 26.71 -6.42
N VAL A 157 4.44 25.64 -7.20
CA VAL A 157 5.24 24.43 -6.99
C VAL A 157 6.24 24.29 -8.13
N GLU A 158 7.54 24.21 -7.80
CA GLU A 158 8.62 24.06 -8.78
C GLU A 158 9.04 22.59 -8.92
N SER A 159 9.23 21.89 -7.80
CA SER A 159 9.55 20.47 -7.77
C SER A 159 9.19 19.82 -6.43
N ILE A 160 9.06 18.51 -6.44
CA ILE A 160 8.62 17.70 -5.29
C ILE A 160 9.60 16.56 -5.09
N LEU A 161 10.05 16.37 -3.85
CA LEU A 161 10.71 15.16 -3.38
C LEU A 161 9.85 14.56 -2.24
N ALA A 162 9.26 13.40 -2.48
CA ALA A 162 8.65 12.58 -1.45
C ALA A 162 9.61 11.45 -1.08
N ARG A 163 9.99 11.36 0.20
CA ARG A 163 10.93 10.34 0.66
C ARG A 163 10.36 9.58 1.84
N ARG A 164 10.53 8.27 1.81
CA ARG A 164 10.17 7.38 2.90
C ARG A 164 11.33 6.43 3.20
N VAL A 165 11.87 6.51 4.41
CA VAL A 165 12.90 5.61 4.92
C VAL A 165 12.22 4.71 5.94
N ASN A 166 12.04 3.43 5.64
CA ASN A 166 11.35 2.53 6.54
C ASN A 166 12.12 1.27 6.90
N SER A 167 11.78 0.69 8.06
CA SER A 167 12.28 -0.59 8.49
C SER A 167 11.47 -1.73 7.88
N LEU A 168 12.15 -2.71 7.27
CA LEU A 168 11.56 -3.97 6.81
C LEU A 168 11.45 -5.01 7.92
N SER A 169 12.07 -4.78 9.07
CA SER A 169 12.17 -5.77 10.17
C SER A 169 10.84 -6.35 10.63
N PRO A 170 9.71 -5.60 10.66
CA PRO A 170 8.41 -6.14 11.07
C PRO A 170 7.72 -7.03 10.02
N PHE A 171 8.17 -6.99 8.76
CA PHE A 171 7.48 -7.66 7.66
C PHE A 171 7.84 -9.14 7.56
N GLY A 172 6.93 -9.91 6.95
CA GLY A 172 7.05 -11.36 6.83
C GLY A 172 8.01 -11.85 5.74
N PRO A 173 8.19 -13.19 5.63
CA PRO A 173 9.15 -13.81 4.71
C PRO A 173 8.95 -13.45 3.23
N ALA A 174 7.71 -13.23 2.78
CA ALA A 174 7.42 -12.85 1.41
C ALA A 174 8.07 -11.51 1.05
N VAL A 175 7.90 -10.50 1.91
CA VAL A 175 8.53 -9.18 1.73
C VAL A 175 10.04 -9.28 1.78
N MET A 176 10.61 -10.10 2.70
CA MET A 176 12.07 -10.31 2.74
C MET A 176 12.60 -10.83 1.41
N HIS A 177 11.89 -11.79 0.81
CA HIS A 177 12.27 -12.35 -0.49
C HIS A 177 12.13 -11.33 -1.62
N GLU A 178 11.00 -10.63 -1.71
CA GLU A 178 10.72 -9.63 -2.75
C GLU A 178 11.67 -8.43 -2.71
N GLN A 179 12.25 -8.14 -1.55
CA GLN A 179 13.22 -7.07 -1.33
C GLN A 179 14.68 -7.54 -1.43
N GLY A 180 14.93 -8.83 -1.66
CA GLY A 180 16.26 -9.40 -1.81
C GLY A 180 17.08 -9.44 -0.52
N ILE A 181 16.46 -9.61 0.64
CA ILE A 181 17.18 -9.64 1.92
C ILE A 181 18.02 -10.90 2.05
N GLY A 182 19.33 -10.73 2.32
CA GLY A 182 20.27 -11.81 2.59
C GLY A 182 20.86 -12.50 1.36
N ILE A 183 20.61 -11.97 0.16
CA ILE A 183 21.24 -12.44 -1.07
C ILE A 183 22.47 -11.59 -1.40
N THR A 184 23.30 -12.07 -2.31
CA THR A 184 24.47 -11.33 -2.83
C THR A 184 24.05 -10.20 -3.76
N VAL A 185 24.92 -9.22 -3.99
CA VAL A 185 24.68 -8.12 -4.93
C VAL A 185 24.45 -8.63 -6.36
N ASP A 186 25.19 -9.66 -6.78
CA ASP A 186 25.03 -10.25 -8.12
C ASP A 186 23.64 -10.93 -8.28
N GLU A 187 23.19 -11.66 -7.27
CA GLU A 187 21.85 -12.26 -7.26
C GLU A 187 20.77 -11.17 -7.25
N PHE A 188 20.95 -10.08 -6.51
CA PHE A 188 20.04 -8.96 -6.48
C PHE A 188 19.92 -8.31 -7.86
N ASN A 189 21.04 -7.96 -8.48
CA ASN A 189 21.07 -7.34 -9.80
C ASN A 189 20.40 -8.23 -10.86
N LYS A 190 20.66 -9.54 -10.80
CA LYS A 190 20.00 -10.50 -11.68
C LYS A 190 18.49 -10.55 -11.41
N GLY A 191 18.07 -10.56 -10.13
CA GLY A 191 16.65 -10.60 -9.77
C GLY A 191 15.90 -9.34 -10.20
N VAL A 192 16.55 -8.18 -10.23
CA VAL A 192 16.00 -6.95 -10.80
C VAL A 192 15.88 -7.05 -12.31
N GLU A 193 16.90 -7.60 -13.00
CA GLU A 193 16.93 -7.73 -14.46
C GLU A 193 15.86 -8.71 -14.97
N ASP A 194 15.68 -9.85 -14.29
CA ASP A 194 14.73 -10.90 -14.68
C ASP A 194 13.32 -10.70 -14.06
N GLY A 195 13.13 -9.65 -13.24
CA GLY A 195 11.85 -9.28 -12.63
C GLY A 195 11.38 -10.21 -11.51
N THR A 196 12.28 -11.01 -10.92
CA THR A 196 11.96 -11.86 -9.76
C THR A 196 11.96 -11.10 -8.43
N LEU A 197 12.64 -9.94 -8.38
CA LEU A 197 12.54 -9.00 -7.27
C LEU A 197 11.59 -7.88 -7.63
N ALA A 198 10.44 -7.82 -6.96
CA ALA A 198 9.41 -6.82 -7.24
C ALA A 198 9.70 -5.46 -6.58
N GLY A 199 10.37 -5.47 -5.44
CA GLY A 199 10.55 -4.26 -4.64
C GLY A 199 9.22 -3.66 -4.18
N HIS A 200 9.13 -2.33 -4.23
CA HIS A 200 7.92 -1.59 -3.90
C HIS A 200 7.07 -1.33 -5.15
N VAL A 201 5.76 -1.59 -5.05
CA VAL A 201 4.76 -1.27 -6.08
C VAL A 201 4.08 0.04 -5.68
N GLY A 202 3.86 0.98 -6.62
CA GLY A 202 3.06 2.17 -6.37
C GLY A 202 3.65 3.51 -6.83
N PHE A 203 4.89 3.56 -7.36
CA PHE A 203 5.46 4.83 -7.83
C PHE A 203 4.70 5.46 -9.00
N HIS A 204 4.18 4.63 -9.91
CA HIS A 204 3.36 5.10 -11.02
C HIS A 204 2.07 5.76 -10.51
N GLU A 205 1.45 5.14 -9.53
CA GLU A 205 0.23 5.60 -8.89
C GLU A 205 0.46 6.90 -8.14
N SER A 206 1.46 6.92 -7.27
CA SER A 206 1.74 8.10 -6.43
C SER A 206 2.18 9.30 -7.26
N ILE A 207 3.09 9.11 -8.24
CA ILE A 207 3.53 10.19 -9.15
C ILE A 207 2.35 10.65 -10.02
N GLY A 208 1.56 9.73 -10.54
CA GLY A 208 0.37 10.02 -11.33
C GLY A 208 -0.67 10.82 -10.55
N MET A 209 -0.96 10.42 -9.31
CA MET A 209 -1.88 11.12 -8.41
C MET A 209 -1.42 12.54 -8.12
N VAL A 210 -0.14 12.71 -7.74
CA VAL A 210 0.43 14.02 -7.44
C VAL A 210 0.38 14.92 -8.66
N ALA A 211 0.84 14.45 -9.82
CA ALA A 211 0.85 15.24 -11.05
C ALA A 211 -0.57 15.70 -11.45
N ASP A 212 -1.53 14.77 -11.46
CA ASP A 212 -2.92 15.07 -11.87
C ASP A 212 -3.58 16.04 -10.89
N ALA A 213 -3.35 15.89 -9.58
CA ALA A 213 -3.95 16.72 -8.54
C ALA A 213 -3.53 18.19 -8.61
N ILE A 214 -2.28 18.48 -9.04
CA ILE A 214 -1.77 19.85 -9.19
C ILE A 214 -1.80 20.35 -10.65
N GLY A 215 -2.42 19.57 -11.56
CA GLY A 215 -2.61 19.96 -12.96
C GLY A 215 -1.37 19.79 -13.83
N TRP A 216 -0.35 19.07 -13.38
CA TRP A 216 0.84 18.77 -14.19
C TRP A 216 0.58 17.64 -15.17
N LYS A 217 1.12 17.79 -16.38
CA LYS A 217 1.10 16.75 -17.41
C LYS A 217 2.48 16.14 -17.51
N LEU A 218 2.59 14.86 -17.20
CA LEU A 218 3.82 14.12 -17.38
C LEU A 218 4.21 14.12 -18.87
N SER A 219 5.45 14.51 -19.16
CA SER A 219 6.00 14.60 -20.52
C SER A 219 6.62 13.28 -21.00
N ALA A 220 6.79 12.30 -20.10
CA ALA A 220 7.28 10.95 -20.34
C ALA A 220 6.61 9.97 -19.38
N PRO A 221 6.60 8.66 -19.69
CA PRO A 221 6.21 7.63 -18.73
C PRO A 221 7.03 7.73 -17.43
N VAL A 222 6.41 7.42 -16.30
CA VAL A 222 7.11 7.29 -15.03
C VAL A 222 8.18 6.21 -15.15
N THR A 223 9.38 6.48 -14.68
CA THR A 223 10.47 5.52 -14.61
C THR A 223 10.84 5.27 -13.17
N GLN A 224 11.45 4.12 -12.91
CA GLN A 224 11.91 3.74 -11.57
C GLN A 224 13.28 3.06 -11.62
N SER A 225 14.00 3.12 -10.51
CA SER A 225 15.22 2.37 -10.28
C SER A 225 15.14 1.59 -8.97
N MET A 226 15.93 0.53 -8.88
CA MET A 226 16.05 -0.29 -7.68
C MET A 226 17.52 -0.66 -7.50
N GLU A 227 18.11 -0.29 -6.38
CA GLU A 227 19.51 -0.52 -6.05
C GLU A 227 19.62 -1.29 -4.73
N PRO A 228 20.62 -2.20 -4.58
CA PRO A 228 20.81 -2.93 -3.33
C PRO A 228 21.35 -2.01 -2.23
N ILE A 229 20.86 -2.16 -1.02
CA ILE A 229 21.48 -1.62 0.19
C ILE A 229 22.33 -2.72 0.79
N VAL A 230 23.64 -2.65 0.61
CA VAL A 230 24.59 -3.61 1.14
C VAL A 230 24.95 -3.24 2.57
N THR A 231 25.06 -4.24 3.44
CA THR A 231 25.47 -4.03 4.83
C THR A 231 26.93 -4.43 5.06
N ASP A 232 27.62 -3.71 5.91
CA ASP A 232 28.98 -4.00 6.38
C ASP A 232 29.01 -4.74 7.74
N VAL A 233 27.82 -4.97 8.33
CA VAL A 233 27.62 -5.73 9.58
C VAL A 233 26.51 -6.73 9.42
N ASP A 234 26.54 -7.82 10.19
CA ASP A 234 25.44 -8.79 10.21
C ASP A 234 24.17 -8.14 10.78
N ARG A 235 23.04 -8.26 10.07
CA ARG A 235 21.74 -7.76 10.51
C ARG A 235 20.73 -8.89 10.57
N LYS A 236 19.94 -8.93 11.62
CA LYS A 236 18.95 -9.98 11.83
C LYS A 236 17.63 -9.39 12.33
N SER A 237 16.58 -9.62 11.57
CA SER A 237 15.19 -9.38 11.95
C SER A 237 14.47 -10.71 12.25
N PRO A 238 13.21 -10.70 12.70
CA PRO A 238 12.45 -11.92 12.93
C PRO A 238 12.33 -12.84 11.70
N TYR A 239 12.36 -12.29 10.49
CA TYR A 239 12.12 -13.02 9.24
C TYR A 239 13.21 -12.83 8.20
N GLY A 240 14.25 -12.04 8.47
CA GLY A 240 15.32 -11.74 7.54
C GLY A 240 16.69 -11.78 8.22
N PHE A 241 17.71 -12.19 7.48
CA PHE A 241 19.10 -12.17 7.90
C PHE A 241 19.99 -11.78 6.71
N ALA A 242 20.85 -10.78 6.90
CA ALA A 242 21.87 -10.36 5.94
C ALA A 242 23.23 -10.38 6.63
N LYS A 243 24.20 -11.07 6.06
CA LYS A 243 25.60 -11.02 6.51
C LYS A 243 26.27 -9.75 6.02
N ALA A 244 27.36 -9.40 6.65
CA ALA A 244 28.26 -8.37 6.12
C ALA A 244 28.69 -8.73 4.67
N GLY A 245 28.45 -7.81 3.74
CA GLY A 245 28.63 -7.99 2.30
C GLY A 245 27.38 -8.36 1.52
N ASP A 246 26.32 -8.80 2.19
CA ASP A 246 25.04 -9.16 1.56
C ASP A 246 24.06 -7.97 1.54
N VAL A 247 22.96 -8.14 0.80
CA VAL A 247 21.88 -7.16 0.67
C VAL A 247 21.02 -7.18 1.94
N ALA A 248 20.91 -6.03 2.59
CA ALA A 248 20.06 -5.82 3.77
C ALA A 248 18.79 -5.02 3.47
N GLY A 249 18.62 -4.58 2.24
CA GLY A 249 17.49 -3.78 1.79
C GLY A 249 17.61 -3.35 0.35
N CYS A 250 16.68 -2.55 -0.11
CA CYS A 250 16.76 -1.90 -1.42
C CYS A 250 16.44 -0.41 -1.33
N ALA A 251 17.11 0.38 -2.16
CA ALA A 251 16.81 1.78 -2.40
C ALA A 251 16.07 1.88 -3.74
N MET A 252 14.81 2.25 -3.69
CA MET A 252 14.02 2.46 -4.88
C MET A 252 13.72 3.93 -5.09
N LYS A 253 13.69 4.34 -6.36
CA LYS A 253 13.31 5.69 -6.75
C LYS A 253 12.31 5.66 -7.89
N GLY A 254 11.39 6.65 -7.88
CA GLY A 254 10.46 6.91 -8.96
C GLY A 254 10.66 8.33 -9.50
N PHE A 255 10.49 8.51 -10.82
CA PHE A 255 10.78 9.78 -11.49
C PHE A 255 9.64 10.21 -12.39
N GLY A 256 9.09 11.41 -12.14
CA GLY A 256 8.09 12.07 -12.95
C GLY A 256 8.65 13.34 -13.61
N TYR A 257 8.56 13.39 -14.94
CA TYR A 257 9.06 14.50 -15.75
C TYR A 257 7.91 15.36 -16.28
N VAL A 258 8.04 16.68 -16.19
CA VAL A 258 7.12 17.66 -16.75
C VAL A 258 7.93 18.62 -17.62
N ASP A 259 7.51 18.82 -18.86
CA ASP A 259 8.22 19.64 -19.87
C ASP A 259 9.69 19.23 -20.05
N GLY A 260 10.00 17.94 -19.88
CA GLY A 260 11.34 17.37 -20.00
C GLY A 260 12.22 17.55 -18.76
N GLU A 261 11.75 18.20 -17.72
CA GLU A 261 12.47 18.37 -16.45
C GLU A 261 11.95 17.41 -15.38
N LEU A 262 12.86 16.91 -14.53
CA LEU A 262 12.48 16.14 -13.34
C LEU A 262 11.77 17.04 -12.33
N LYS A 263 10.48 16.83 -12.14
CA LYS A 263 9.65 17.64 -11.23
C LYS A 263 9.16 16.84 -10.01
N ILE A 264 9.00 15.54 -10.14
CA ILE A 264 8.57 14.67 -9.04
C ILE A 264 9.60 13.56 -8.89
N GLU A 265 10.25 13.52 -7.73
CA GLU A 265 11.12 12.41 -7.32
C GLU A 265 10.51 11.72 -6.10
N MET A 266 10.46 10.40 -6.14
CA MET A 266 10.14 9.57 -4.99
C MET A 266 11.36 8.75 -4.61
N ASP A 267 11.76 8.78 -3.33
CA ASP A 267 12.94 8.09 -2.81
C ASP A 267 12.51 7.20 -1.64
N HIS A 268 12.64 5.88 -1.82
CA HIS A 268 12.12 4.90 -0.87
C HIS A 268 13.16 3.82 -0.51
N PRO A 269 14.19 4.18 0.29
CA PRO A 269 15.09 3.20 0.85
C PRO A 269 14.41 2.41 1.98
N GLN A 270 14.48 1.09 1.87
CA GLN A 270 13.89 0.13 2.79
C GLN A 270 14.94 -0.91 3.19
N GLN A 271 15.08 -1.21 4.48
CA GLN A 271 16.08 -2.16 4.93
C GLN A 271 15.71 -2.79 6.28
N ILE A 272 16.28 -3.95 6.59
CA ILE A 272 16.15 -4.53 7.93
C ILE A 272 17.10 -3.84 8.90
N GLU A 273 16.67 -3.69 10.16
CA GLU A 273 17.47 -3.16 11.28
C GLU A 273 18.25 -1.88 10.92
N PRO A 274 17.60 -0.82 10.38
CA PRO A 274 18.29 0.40 9.93
C PRO A 274 19.06 1.09 11.08
N GLU A 275 18.57 1.01 12.30
CA GLU A 275 19.15 1.63 13.48
C GLU A 275 20.55 1.10 13.80
N GLN A 276 20.84 -0.18 13.47
CA GLN A 276 22.16 -0.78 13.73
C GLN A 276 23.29 -0.09 12.95
N VAL A 277 22.95 0.63 11.89
CA VAL A 277 23.90 1.40 11.08
C VAL A 277 23.63 2.90 11.12
N GLY A 278 22.89 3.36 12.12
CA GLY A 278 22.63 4.78 12.35
C GLY A 278 21.67 5.42 11.36
N VAL A 279 20.90 4.63 10.60
CA VAL A 279 19.88 5.14 9.68
C VAL A 279 18.59 5.40 10.47
N GLN A 280 18.14 6.64 10.46
CA GLN A 280 16.85 7.03 11.02
C GLN A 280 15.73 6.80 10.01
N THR A 281 14.66 6.16 10.47
CA THR A 281 13.43 6.03 9.70
C THR A 281 12.62 7.31 9.73
N GLY A 282 11.81 7.53 8.69
CA GLY A 282 10.98 8.74 8.60
C GLY A 282 10.33 8.93 7.25
N ASP A 283 9.31 9.79 7.24
CA ASP A 283 8.59 10.21 6.05
C ASP A 283 8.86 11.71 5.82
N TYR A 284 9.15 12.09 4.58
CA TYR A 284 9.56 13.44 4.23
C TYR A 284 8.79 13.92 3.01
N VAL A 285 8.23 15.12 3.09
CA VAL A 285 7.65 15.84 1.95
C VAL A 285 8.40 17.14 1.79
N ILE A 286 9.17 17.27 0.72
CA ILE A 286 10.00 18.43 0.41
C ILE A 286 9.49 19.03 -0.90
N ILE A 287 8.96 20.24 -0.84
CA ILE A 287 8.45 20.96 -2.00
C ILE A 287 9.29 22.22 -2.18
N LYS A 288 9.89 22.36 -3.34
CA LYS A 288 10.42 23.64 -3.78
C LYS A 288 9.28 24.44 -4.42
N GLY A 289 9.11 25.67 -4.00
CA GLY A 289 8.01 26.50 -4.46
C GLY A 289 7.91 27.82 -3.69
N THR A 290 6.77 28.46 -3.75
CA THR A 290 6.49 29.69 -3.05
C THR A 290 5.29 29.49 -2.09
N PRO A 291 5.55 29.38 -0.75
CA PRO A 291 6.85 29.15 -0.10
C PRO A 291 7.35 27.70 -0.30
N ASN A 292 8.63 27.46 0.06
CA ASN A 292 9.12 26.09 0.21
C ASN A 292 8.43 25.39 1.38
N VAL A 293 8.16 24.08 1.22
CA VAL A 293 7.62 23.23 2.29
C VAL A 293 8.64 22.13 2.62
N ASN A 294 8.84 21.89 3.90
CA ASN A 294 9.65 20.78 4.39
C ASN A 294 8.93 20.17 5.59
N MET A 295 8.25 19.04 5.36
CA MET A 295 7.55 18.29 6.39
C MET A 295 8.31 16.99 6.66
N VAL A 296 8.48 16.69 7.93
CA VAL A 296 9.16 15.47 8.41
C VAL A 296 8.31 14.82 9.48
N ASN A 297 8.11 13.51 9.34
CA ASN A 297 7.58 12.64 10.38
C ASN A 297 8.64 11.60 10.73
N SER A 298 9.05 11.51 11.99
CA SER A 298 10.07 10.59 12.45
C SER A 298 9.68 10.05 13.84
N PRO A 299 9.69 8.71 14.05
CA PRO A 299 9.93 7.68 13.03
C PRO A 299 8.84 7.67 11.94
N GLU A 300 9.03 6.81 10.93
CA GLU A 300 8.05 6.64 9.85
C GLU A 300 6.69 6.16 10.36
N VAL A 301 5.64 6.48 9.60
CA VAL A 301 4.31 5.90 9.85
C VAL A 301 4.36 4.39 9.62
N PRO A 302 3.96 3.57 10.59
CA PRO A 302 3.93 2.11 10.39
C PRO A 302 3.08 1.72 9.19
N GLY A 303 3.62 0.85 8.34
CA GLY A 303 2.95 0.28 7.17
C GLY A 303 2.17 -0.99 7.47
#